data_79df5a8cad257b86a9032ee52c72fd60
#
_entry.id   79df5a8cad257b86a9032ee52c72fd60
#
_cell.length_a   1.000
_cell.length_b   1.000
_cell.length_c   1.000
_cell.angle_alpha   90.00
_cell.angle_beta   90.00
_cell.angle_gamma   90.00
#
_symmetry.space_group_name_H-M   'P 1'
#
loop_
_entity.id
_entity.type
_entity.pdbx_description
1 polymer ?
#
loop_
_entity_poly.entity_id
_entity_poly.type
_entity_poly.pdbx_seq_one_letter_code
_entity_poly.pdbx_strand_id
1 'polypeptide(L)'
;HFGGGFRSSSSSGGGRRVNRGSDIRIKVRLTLAEIANGVTKKLKINKTIACDKCGGTGAKDSNSYSTCSTCNGTGYVTRVENTFFGRMQTQGVCPTCGGTGKVITAPCDKCKGEGTLRGQEVVEIRIPAGVGEGMVLTVTGKGNAARHGGVNGDLQVMIEEESNPELVRDGNDLIHNLNITVTTALLGGTVEVPTVDGRAKIKIAPGTHAGKVLRLGG
;
A
#
# COMPACT_ATOMS: atom_id res chain seq x y z
N HIS A 1 0.74 4.58 -53.12
CA HIS A 1 1.67 5.44 -52.34
C HIS A 1 1.07 5.69 -50.96
N PHE A 2 1.43 4.87 -49.99
CA PHE A 2 1.21 5.18 -48.59
C PHE A 2 2.51 4.90 -47.85
N GLY A 3 3.29 5.95 -47.61
CA GLY A 3 4.46 5.95 -46.74
C GLY A 3 4.09 6.63 -45.41
N GLY A 4 3.69 5.81 -44.42
CA GLY A 4 3.47 6.26 -43.03
C GLY A 4 4.73 5.98 -42.22
N GLY A 5 5.59 6.98 -42.04
CA GLY A 5 6.76 6.88 -41.17
C GLY A 5 6.34 6.82 -39.69
N PHE A 6 6.52 5.68 -39.03
CA PHE A 6 6.49 5.54 -37.58
C PHE A 6 7.72 6.27 -37.01
N ARG A 7 7.53 7.48 -36.54
CA ARG A 7 8.50 8.14 -35.65
C ARG A 7 8.37 7.51 -34.28
N SER A 8 9.19 6.51 -34.01
CA SER A 8 9.45 6.04 -32.66
C SER A 8 10.22 7.13 -31.91
N SER A 9 9.51 7.94 -31.13
CA SER A 9 10.12 8.84 -30.17
C SER A 9 10.59 8.04 -28.96
N SER A 10 11.78 7.46 -29.05
CA SER A 10 12.49 6.95 -27.87
C SER A 10 12.98 8.15 -27.06
N SER A 11 12.15 8.65 -26.15
CA SER A 11 12.61 9.54 -25.09
C SER A 11 13.40 8.72 -24.07
N SER A 12 14.68 8.47 -24.37
CA SER A 12 15.63 7.99 -23.38
C SER A 12 15.96 9.11 -22.40
N GLY A 13 14.99 9.46 -21.54
CA GLY A 13 15.26 10.22 -20.33
C GLY A 13 16.06 9.32 -19.40
N GLY A 14 17.40 9.48 -19.40
CA GLY A 14 18.32 8.87 -18.43
C GLY A 14 18.06 9.40 -17.02
N GLY A 15 16.90 9.11 -16.45
CA GLY A 15 16.57 9.44 -15.08
C GLY A 15 17.53 8.69 -14.15
N ARG A 16 18.27 9.40 -13.29
CA ARG A 16 19.01 8.82 -12.18
C ARG A 16 18.11 7.80 -11.50
N ARG A 17 18.46 6.53 -11.55
CA ARG A 17 17.75 5.51 -10.75
C ARG A 17 18.04 5.80 -9.29
N VAL A 18 17.09 6.42 -8.64
CA VAL A 18 17.13 6.67 -7.20
C VAL A 18 16.90 5.33 -6.51
N ASN A 19 17.74 5.00 -5.53
CA ASN A 19 17.48 3.83 -4.66
C ASN A 19 16.08 3.96 -4.06
N ARG A 20 15.26 2.95 -4.27
CA ARG A 20 13.90 2.90 -3.72
C ARG A 20 13.82 1.77 -2.69
N GLY A 21 13.19 2.07 -1.55
CA GLY A 21 12.83 1.08 -0.56
C GLY A 21 11.76 0.13 -1.09
N SER A 22 11.67 -1.05 -0.54
CA SER A 22 10.62 -2.01 -0.90
C SER A 22 9.27 -1.61 -0.31
N ASP A 23 8.21 -1.93 -1.04
CA ASP A 23 6.86 -1.74 -0.57
C ASP A 23 6.52 -2.75 0.54
N ILE A 24 5.59 -2.37 1.41
CA ILE A 24 5.07 -3.21 2.49
C ILE A 24 3.60 -3.46 2.23
N ARG A 25 3.16 -4.70 2.43
CA ARG A 25 1.75 -5.07 2.38
C ARG A 25 1.29 -5.47 3.75
N ILE A 26 0.15 -4.92 4.18
CA ILE A 26 -0.52 -5.26 5.42
C ILE A 26 -1.99 -5.50 5.14
N LYS A 27 -2.63 -6.30 5.99
CA LYS A 27 -4.07 -6.52 5.98
C LYS A 27 -4.69 -5.77 7.15
N VAL A 28 -5.81 -5.13 6.91
CA VAL A 28 -6.57 -4.40 7.92
C VAL A 28 -7.99 -4.90 7.88
N ARG A 29 -8.47 -5.41 9.02
CA ARG A 29 -9.85 -5.85 9.18
C ARG A 29 -10.71 -4.67 9.56
N LEU A 30 -11.85 -4.56 8.91
CA LEU A 30 -12.83 -3.53 9.12
C LEU A 30 -14.19 -4.16 9.41
N THR A 31 -14.88 -3.59 10.38
CA THR A 31 -16.29 -3.90 10.64
C THR A 31 -17.18 -3.24 9.60
N LEU A 32 -18.41 -3.73 9.43
CA LEU A 32 -19.40 -3.13 8.52
C LEU A 32 -19.65 -1.66 8.83
N ALA A 33 -19.69 -1.28 10.10
CA ALA A 33 -19.85 0.10 10.52
C ALA A 33 -18.66 1.00 10.11
N GLU A 34 -17.44 0.49 10.25
CA GLU A 34 -16.22 1.20 9.81
C GLU A 34 -16.17 1.35 8.29
N ILE A 35 -16.67 0.35 7.56
CA ILE A 35 -16.76 0.39 6.10
C ILE A 35 -17.80 1.41 5.65
N ALA A 36 -18.96 1.45 6.31
CA ALA A 36 -20.04 2.38 5.96
C ALA A 36 -19.66 3.85 6.22
N ASN A 37 -19.04 4.12 7.36
CA ASN A 37 -18.75 5.48 7.82
C ASN A 37 -17.36 5.98 7.44
N GLY A 38 -16.46 5.04 7.08
CA GLY A 38 -15.03 5.31 6.97
C GLY A 38 -14.38 5.42 8.35
N VAL A 39 -13.08 5.19 8.40
CA VAL A 39 -12.34 5.21 9.67
C VAL A 39 -10.90 5.66 9.46
N THR A 40 -10.34 6.29 10.49
CA THR A 40 -8.91 6.58 10.56
C THR A 40 -8.28 5.65 11.58
N LYS A 41 -7.39 4.74 11.11
CA LYS A 41 -6.69 3.78 11.96
C LYS A 41 -5.22 4.13 12.10
N LYS A 42 -4.69 4.03 13.32
CA LYS A 42 -3.26 4.15 13.61
C LYS A 42 -2.66 2.76 13.74
N LEU A 43 -1.78 2.42 12.82
CA LEU A 43 -1.17 1.10 12.76
C LEU A 43 0.31 1.18 13.10
N LYS A 44 0.75 0.31 14.00
CA LYS A 44 2.16 0.15 14.37
C LYS A 44 2.79 -0.90 13.46
N ILE A 45 3.67 -0.47 12.58
CA ILE A 45 4.26 -1.31 11.53
C ILE A 45 5.73 -1.52 11.80
N ASN A 46 6.16 -2.78 11.77
CA ASN A 46 7.57 -3.15 11.78
C ASN A 46 8.14 -3.00 10.38
N LYS A 47 9.10 -2.11 10.21
CA LYS A 47 9.71 -1.85 8.90
C LYS A 47 11.14 -1.38 9.02
N THR A 48 11.79 -1.31 7.87
CA THR A 48 13.10 -0.63 7.77
C THR A 48 12.86 0.88 7.77
N ILE A 49 13.46 1.57 8.73
CA ILE A 49 13.40 3.03 8.89
C ILE A 49 14.76 3.66 8.58
N ALA A 50 14.78 4.93 8.21
CA ALA A 50 16.03 5.66 8.07
C ALA A 50 16.74 5.75 9.43
N CYS A 51 18.05 5.60 9.42
CA CYS A 51 18.85 5.75 10.62
C CYS A 51 18.79 7.20 11.12
N ASP A 52 18.33 7.40 12.32
CA ASP A 52 18.18 8.72 12.97
C ASP A 52 19.55 9.43 13.19
N LYS A 53 20.63 8.66 13.43
CA LYS A 53 21.97 9.23 13.66
C LYS A 53 22.56 9.87 12.41
N CYS A 54 22.40 9.23 11.26
CA CYS A 54 22.97 9.73 9.98
C CYS A 54 21.92 10.25 9.01
N GLY A 55 20.64 10.33 9.39
CA GLY A 55 19.57 10.79 8.51
C GLY A 55 19.38 9.93 7.26
N GLY A 56 19.68 8.65 7.32
CA GLY A 56 19.54 7.72 6.19
C GLY A 56 20.75 7.64 5.26
N THR A 57 21.78 8.46 5.44
CA THR A 57 22.92 8.55 4.54
C THR A 57 23.90 7.38 4.62
N GLY A 58 24.01 6.77 5.79
CA GLY A 58 24.98 5.70 6.08
C GLY A 58 26.38 6.20 6.46
N ALA A 59 26.69 7.47 6.26
CA ALA A 59 27.96 8.05 6.61
C ALA A 59 27.94 8.63 8.04
N LYS A 60 29.10 8.66 8.69
CA LYS A 60 29.25 9.22 10.03
C LYS A 60 28.96 10.73 10.03
N ASP A 61 29.53 11.44 9.06
CA ASP A 61 29.44 12.87 8.90
C ASP A 61 29.28 13.26 7.42
N SER A 62 28.88 14.51 7.16
CA SER A 62 28.73 15.04 5.81
C SER A 62 30.02 15.02 4.96
N ASN A 63 31.17 14.99 5.61
CA ASN A 63 32.49 14.95 4.96
C ASN A 63 33.02 13.51 4.76
N SER A 64 32.29 12.51 5.24
CA SER A 64 32.67 11.09 5.17
C SER A 64 32.31 10.44 3.83
N TYR A 65 32.43 11.18 2.74
CA TYR A 65 32.23 10.72 1.38
C TYR A 65 33.44 11.06 0.52
N SER A 66 33.79 10.13 -0.37
CA SER A 66 34.71 10.39 -1.48
C SER A 66 34.01 10.16 -2.81
N THR A 67 34.49 10.82 -3.85
CA THR A 67 34.02 10.55 -5.20
C THR A 67 34.37 9.12 -5.60
N CYS A 68 33.40 8.39 -6.14
CA CYS A 68 33.63 7.02 -6.58
C CYS A 68 34.63 7.00 -7.73
N SER A 69 35.78 6.35 -7.53
CA SER A 69 36.85 6.22 -8.53
C SER A 69 36.44 5.41 -9.77
N THR A 70 35.52 4.44 -9.59
CA THR A 70 35.07 3.56 -10.67
C THR A 70 34.23 4.30 -11.70
N CYS A 71 33.41 5.26 -11.30
CA CYS A 71 32.51 6.00 -12.18
C CYS A 71 32.82 7.50 -12.19
N ASN A 72 33.88 7.96 -11.52
CA ASN A 72 34.26 9.36 -11.40
C ASN A 72 33.09 10.28 -10.99
N GLY A 73 32.23 9.78 -10.08
CA GLY A 73 31.08 10.52 -9.57
C GLY A 73 29.82 10.45 -10.41
N THR A 74 29.82 9.84 -11.59
CA THR A 74 28.65 9.78 -12.49
C THR A 74 27.57 8.82 -11.99
N GLY A 75 27.93 7.82 -11.19
CA GLY A 75 27.02 6.76 -10.73
C GLY A 75 26.80 5.64 -11.75
N TYR A 76 27.29 5.78 -12.96
CA TYR A 76 27.11 4.82 -14.05
C TYR A 76 28.46 4.42 -14.66
N VAL A 77 28.52 3.20 -15.14
CA VAL A 77 29.65 2.68 -15.93
C VAL A 77 29.15 2.19 -17.26
N THR A 78 29.90 2.49 -18.31
CA THR A 78 29.63 1.98 -19.65
C THR A 78 30.30 0.64 -19.81
N ARG A 79 29.56 -0.39 -20.15
CA ARG A 79 30.07 -1.70 -20.51
C ARG A 79 29.92 -1.90 -22.01
N VAL A 80 30.98 -2.39 -22.63
CA VAL A 80 30.95 -2.79 -24.03
C VAL A 80 30.83 -4.31 -24.06
N GLU A 81 29.72 -4.81 -24.55
CA GLU A 81 29.50 -6.24 -24.74
C GLU A 81 29.58 -6.57 -26.23
N ASN A 82 30.40 -7.56 -26.55
CA ASN A 82 30.46 -8.09 -27.91
C ASN A 82 29.34 -9.09 -28.07
N THR A 83 28.34 -8.74 -28.86
CA THR A 83 27.21 -9.61 -29.20
C THR A 83 27.40 -10.13 -30.64
N PHE A 84 26.60 -11.15 -30.99
CA PHE A 84 26.59 -11.71 -32.35
C PHE A 84 26.28 -10.66 -33.45
N PHE A 85 25.60 -9.56 -33.06
CA PHE A 85 25.24 -8.46 -33.95
C PHE A 85 26.21 -7.27 -33.88
N GLY A 86 27.35 -7.41 -33.19
CA GLY A 86 28.35 -6.36 -33.06
C GLY A 86 28.59 -5.90 -31.64
N ARG A 87 29.34 -4.81 -31.49
CA ARG A 87 29.63 -4.18 -30.21
C ARG A 87 28.43 -3.35 -29.75
N MET A 88 27.80 -3.75 -28.65
CA MET A 88 26.78 -2.96 -27.97
C MET A 88 27.38 -2.26 -26.75
N GLN A 89 27.09 -0.98 -26.64
CA GLN A 89 27.46 -0.16 -25.49
C GLN A 89 26.24 -0.03 -24.58
N THR A 90 26.31 -0.61 -23.37
CA THR A 90 25.25 -0.52 -22.38
C THR A 90 25.72 0.29 -21.18
N GLN A 91 24.88 1.21 -20.72
CA GLN A 91 25.11 1.91 -19.48
C GLN A 91 24.47 1.15 -18.32
N GLY A 92 25.29 0.77 -17.34
CA GLY A 92 24.85 0.10 -16.12
C GLY A 92 25.12 0.91 -14.87
N VAL A 93 24.41 0.63 -13.79
CA VAL A 93 24.68 1.22 -12.49
C VAL A 93 26.07 0.82 -12.03
N CYS A 94 26.82 1.78 -11.53
CA CYS A 94 28.17 1.50 -11.01
C CYS A 94 28.12 0.51 -9.84
N PRO A 95 28.79 -0.64 -9.93
CA PRO A 95 28.71 -1.67 -8.89
C PRO A 95 29.38 -1.24 -7.57
N THR A 96 30.34 -0.32 -7.64
CA THR A 96 31.08 0.14 -6.45
C THR A 96 30.25 1.10 -5.59
N CYS A 97 29.53 2.05 -6.20
CA CYS A 97 28.76 3.04 -5.47
C CYS A 97 27.25 2.82 -5.54
N GLY A 98 26.77 1.80 -6.25
CA GLY A 98 25.34 1.51 -6.40
C GLY A 98 24.51 2.65 -7.04
N GLY A 99 25.16 3.47 -7.88
CA GLY A 99 24.50 4.59 -8.57
C GLY A 99 24.61 5.95 -7.86
N THR A 100 25.13 6.01 -6.63
CA THR A 100 25.24 7.25 -5.84
C THR A 100 26.32 8.20 -6.32
N GLY A 101 27.33 7.70 -7.04
CA GLY A 101 28.51 8.43 -7.46
C GLY A 101 29.52 8.72 -6.34
N LYS A 102 29.18 8.35 -5.10
CA LYS A 102 30.01 8.58 -3.89
C LYS A 102 30.22 7.26 -3.14
N VAL A 103 31.33 7.15 -2.46
CA VAL A 103 31.66 6.02 -1.58
C VAL A 103 31.82 6.54 -0.17
N ILE A 104 31.29 5.80 0.81
CA ILE A 104 31.39 6.16 2.22
C ILE A 104 32.78 5.80 2.70
N THR A 105 33.54 6.78 3.22
CA THR A 105 34.88 6.60 3.78
C THR A 105 34.86 6.28 5.26
N ALA A 106 33.91 6.85 6.00
CA ALA A 106 33.66 6.53 7.40
C ALA A 106 32.19 6.15 7.61
N PRO A 107 31.88 4.85 7.84
CA PRO A 107 30.51 4.41 8.04
C PRO A 107 29.94 4.88 9.38
N CYS A 108 28.63 5.12 9.41
CA CYS A 108 27.91 5.43 10.64
C CYS A 108 27.92 4.23 11.61
N ASP A 109 28.34 4.45 12.85
CA ASP A 109 28.49 3.40 13.88
C ASP A 109 27.15 2.69 14.17
N LYS A 110 26.03 3.40 14.10
CA LYS A 110 24.70 2.88 14.43
C LYS A 110 24.15 1.95 13.34
N CYS A 111 24.22 2.35 12.08
CA CYS A 111 23.73 1.55 10.95
C CYS A 111 24.81 0.84 10.15
N LYS A 112 26.07 0.96 10.56
CA LYS A 112 27.25 0.31 9.92
C LYS A 112 27.35 0.58 8.42
N GLY A 113 26.97 1.80 8.01
CA GLY A 113 27.06 2.20 6.61
C GLY A 113 25.77 1.99 5.79
N GLU A 114 24.80 1.24 6.27
CA GLU A 114 23.58 0.95 5.50
C GLU A 114 22.62 2.14 5.36
N GLY A 115 22.66 3.10 6.27
CA GLY A 115 21.74 4.23 6.32
C GLY A 115 20.37 3.88 6.87
N THR A 116 20.08 2.60 7.11
CA THR A 116 18.77 2.14 7.54
C THR A 116 18.87 1.21 8.74
N LEU A 117 17.79 1.12 9.53
CA LEU A 117 17.66 0.26 10.71
C LEU A 117 16.29 -0.41 10.70
N ARG A 118 16.16 -1.55 11.34
CA ARG A 118 14.85 -2.14 11.64
C ARG A 118 14.24 -1.38 12.82
N GLY A 119 13.00 -0.95 12.64
CA GLY A 119 12.28 -0.20 13.65
C GLY A 119 10.77 -0.34 13.49
N GLN A 120 10.06 0.39 14.33
CA GLN A 120 8.61 0.48 14.29
C GLN A 120 8.21 1.91 13.99
N GLU A 121 7.23 2.10 13.12
CA GLU A 121 6.61 3.39 12.86
C GLU A 121 5.10 3.27 13.03
N VAL A 122 4.51 4.28 13.67
CA VAL A 122 3.05 4.41 13.72
C VAL A 122 2.62 5.21 12.51
N VAL A 123 1.83 4.58 11.65
CA VAL A 123 1.28 5.20 10.44
C VAL A 123 -0.21 5.40 10.63
N GLU A 124 -0.67 6.61 10.43
CA GLU A 124 -2.09 6.94 10.39
C GLU A 124 -2.62 6.75 8.97
N ILE A 125 -3.67 5.95 8.85
CA ILE A 125 -4.27 5.58 7.58
C ILE A 125 -5.73 6.00 7.60
N ARG A 126 -6.11 6.88 6.69
CA ARG A 126 -7.50 7.27 6.48
C ARG A 126 -8.13 6.34 5.44
N ILE A 127 -9.12 5.58 5.87
CA ILE A 127 -9.87 4.66 5.06
C ILE A 127 -11.21 5.34 4.73
N PRO A 128 -11.52 5.61 3.45
CA PRO A 128 -12.78 6.24 3.07
C PRO A 128 -13.96 5.29 3.28
N ALA A 129 -15.16 5.86 3.37
CA ALA A 129 -16.40 5.09 3.39
C ALA A 129 -16.60 4.33 2.07
N GLY A 130 -17.30 3.20 2.14
CA GLY A 130 -17.65 2.39 0.96
C GLY A 130 -16.54 1.50 0.41
N VAL A 131 -15.43 1.32 1.13
CA VAL A 131 -14.38 0.36 0.71
C VAL A 131 -14.93 -1.05 0.68
N GLY A 132 -14.45 -1.87 -0.26
CA GLY A 132 -14.81 -3.28 -0.40
C GLY A 132 -13.70 -4.21 0.06
N GLU A 133 -14.08 -5.48 0.28
CA GLU A 133 -13.11 -6.55 0.54
C GLU A 133 -12.12 -6.69 -0.62
N GLY A 134 -10.85 -6.91 -0.30
CA GLY A 134 -9.78 -7.05 -1.27
C GLY A 134 -9.28 -5.75 -1.89
N MET A 135 -9.90 -4.62 -1.60
CA MET A 135 -9.38 -3.32 -2.04
C MET A 135 -8.01 -3.04 -1.41
N VAL A 136 -7.14 -2.41 -2.19
CA VAL A 136 -5.79 -2.03 -1.76
C VAL A 136 -5.66 -0.51 -1.75
N LEU A 137 -5.42 0.05 -0.58
CA LEU A 137 -5.11 1.46 -0.40
C LEU A 137 -3.59 1.63 -0.37
N THR A 138 -3.06 2.55 -1.17
CA THR A 138 -1.63 2.84 -1.21
C THR A 138 -1.32 4.13 -0.46
N VAL A 139 -0.46 4.03 0.55
CA VAL A 139 0.06 5.19 1.28
C VAL A 139 1.50 5.42 0.86
N THR A 140 1.70 6.45 0.04
CA THR A 140 2.99 6.76 -0.60
C THR A 140 4.06 7.09 0.43
N GLY A 141 5.27 6.53 0.24
CA GLY A 141 6.45 6.80 1.06
C GLY A 141 6.40 6.21 2.47
N LYS A 142 5.39 5.39 2.80
CA LYS A 142 5.22 4.74 4.11
C LYS A 142 5.70 3.29 4.15
N GLY A 143 6.28 2.79 3.07
CA GLY A 143 6.96 1.50 3.00
C GLY A 143 8.34 1.51 3.68
N ASN A 144 9.19 0.57 3.30
CA ASN A 144 10.55 0.49 3.82
C ASN A 144 11.40 1.67 3.34
N ALA A 145 12.26 2.16 4.22
CA ALA A 145 13.24 3.17 3.87
C ALA A 145 14.26 2.60 2.85
N ALA A 146 14.66 3.44 1.91
CA ALA A 146 15.73 3.13 1.00
C ALA A 146 17.09 3.34 1.65
N ARG A 147 18.09 2.58 1.22
CA ARG A 147 19.49 2.78 1.63
C ARG A 147 20.03 4.10 1.05
N HIS A 148 20.97 4.69 1.76
CA HIS A 148 21.73 5.87 1.30
C HIS A 148 20.87 7.08 0.89
N GLY A 149 19.81 7.35 1.64
CA GLY A 149 18.96 8.53 1.43
C GLY A 149 18.12 8.49 0.15
N GLY A 150 17.80 7.28 -0.34
CA GLY A 150 16.89 7.11 -1.47
C GLY A 150 15.42 7.37 -1.11
N VAL A 151 14.52 7.05 -2.02
CA VAL A 151 13.07 7.22 -1.84
C VAL A 151 12.50 6.00 -1.14
N ASN A 152 11.68 6.21 -0.12
CA ASN A 152 11.00 5.12 0.56
C ASN A 152 10.02 4.40 -0.38
N GLY A 153 9.75 3.13 -0.11
CA GLY A 153 8.68 2.39 -0.74
C GLY A 153 7.31 2.85 -0.26
N ASP A 154 6.27 2.21 -0.75
CA ASP A 154 4.89 2.51 -0.39
C ASP A 154 4.33 1.47 0.57
N LEU A 155 3.33 1.86 1.36
CA LEU A 155 2.56 0.96 2.19
C LEU A 155 1.26 0.63 1.47
N GLN A 156 1.06 -0.65 1.18
CA GLN A 156 -0.15 -1.19 0.59
C GLN A 156 -1.01 -1.81 1.69
N VAL A 157 -2.17 -1.26 1.90
CA VAL A 157 -3.14 -1.69 2.91
C VAL A 157 -4.25 -2.44 2.21
N MET A 158 -4.30 -3.75 2.39
CA MET A 158 -5.37 -4.60 1.88
C MET A 158 -6.50 -4.62 2.88
N ILE A 159 -7.69 -4.27 2.43
CA ILE A 159 -8.89 -4.29 3.24
C ILE A 159 -9.44 -5.72 3.30
N GLU A 160 -9.68 -6.18 4.51
CA GLU A 160 -10.37 -7.44 4.84
C GLU A 160 -11.64 -7.09 5.60
N GLU A 161 -12.79 -7.61 5.17
CA GLU A 161 -14.04 -7.42 5.89
C GLU A 161 -14.13 -8.40 7.06
N GLU A 162 -14.48 -7.90 8.23
CA GLU A 162 -14.74 -8.73 9.38
C GLU A 162 -16.13 -9.38 9.24
N SER A 163 -16.20 -10.71 9.32
CA SER A 163 -17.46 -11.42 9.21
C SER A 163 -18.41 -11.00 10.33
N ASN A 164 -19.63 -10.60 9.97
CA ASN A 164 -20.69 -10.29 10.91
C ASN A 164 -21.63 -11.49 11.01
N PRO A 165 -21.98 -11.96 12.23
CA PRO A 165 -22.86 -13.12 12.39
C PRO A 165 -24.31 -12.85 12.01
N GLU A 166 -24.76 -11.60 12.03
CA GLU A 166 -26.16 -11.22 11.80
C GLU A 166 -26.39 -10.62 10.41
N LEU A 167 -25.37 -10.02 9.80
CA LEU A 167 -25.46 -9.30 8.54
C LEU A 167 -24.47 -9.86 7.53
N VAL A 168 -24.97 -10.17 6.36
CA VAL A 168 -24.15 -10.58 5.20
C VAL A 168 -24.18 -9.46 4.16
N ARG A 169 -23.02 -9.03 3.73
CA ARG A 169 -22.89 -8.02 2.69
C ARG A 169 -22.98 -8.64 1.30
N ASP A 170 -23.80 -8.06 0.46
CA ASP A 170 -23.88 -8.36 -0.97
C ASP A 170 -23.73 -7.06 -1.76
N GLY A 171 -22.50 -6.77 -2.19
CA GLY A 171 -22.18 -5.50 -2.85
C GLY A 171 -22.43 -4.28 -1.97
N ASN A 172 -23.47 -3.52 -2.26
CA ASN A 172 -23.88 -2.33 -1.49
C ASN A 172 -25.07 -2.60 -0.56
N ASP A 173 -25.66 -3.79 -0.64
CA ASP A 173 -26.80 -4.18 0.18
C ASP A 173 -26.31 -5.07 1.35
N LEU A 174 -27.10 -5.05 2.44
CA LEU A 174 -26.91 -5.93 3.59
C LEU A 174 -28.10 -6.86 3.71
N ILE A 175 -27.83 -8.13 3.87
CA ILE A 175 -28.84 -9.17 3.98
C ILE A 175 -28.87 -9.67 5.42
N HIS A 176 -30.06 -9.71 6.00
CA HIS A 176 -30.33 -10.30 7.30
C HIS A 176 -31.40 -11.37 7.18
N ASN A 177 -31.15 -12.57 7.68
CA ASN A 177 -32.12 -13.65 7.76
C ASN A 177 -32.89 -13.53 9.07
N LEU A 178 -34.11 -12.98 9.01
CA LEU A 178 -34.94 -12.77 10.17
C LEU A 178 -35.83 -13.99 10.42
N ASN A 179 -35.68 -14.60 11.58
CA ASN A 179 -36.56 -15.64 12.06
C ASN A 179 -37.66 -15.05 12.96
N ILE A 180 -38.90 -15.22 12.59
CA ILE A 180 -40.08 -14.75 13.35
C ILE A 180 -40.95 -15.94 13.80
N THR A 181 -41.74 -15.75 14.86
CA THR A 181 -42.69 -16.74 15.30
C THR A 181 -43.89 -16.83 14.35
N VAL A 182 -44.53 -18.00 14.29
CA VAL A 182 -45.72 -18.19 13.46
C VAL A 182 -46.86 -17.23 13.85
N THR A 183 -46.97 -16.94 15.13
CA THR A 183 -47.95 -15.96 15.63
C THR A 183 -47.72 -14.56 15.10
N THR A 184 -46.44 -14.10 15.06
CA THR A 184 -46.08 -12.82 14.47
C THR A 184 -46.31 -12.80 12.96
N ALA A 185 -46.07 -13.90 12.26
CA ALA A 185 -46.35 -14.01 10.83
C ALA A 185 -47.85 -13.93 10.49
N LEU A 186 -48.71 -14.58 11.31
CA LEU A 186 -50.16 -14.62 11.08
C LEU A 186 -50.86 -13.32 11.53
N LEU A 187 -50.56 -12.84 12.72
CA LEU A 187 -51.24 -11.69 13.34
C LEU A 187 -50.58 -10.34 13.02
N GLY A 188 -49.40 -10.37 12.50
CA GLY A 188 -48.55 -9.19 12.37
C GLY A 188 -47.89 -8.81 13.69
N GLY A 189 -46.97 -7.86 13.62
CA GLY A 189 -46.26 -7.40 14.79
C GLY A 189 -45.10 -6.47 14.44
N THR A 190 -44.35 -6.11 15.46
CA THR A 190 -43.12 -5.32 15.30
C THR A 190 -41.93 -6.15 15.74
N VAL A 191 -40.89 -6.21 14.94
CA VAL A 191 -39.65 -6.95 15.22
C VAL A 191 -38.46 -6.01 15.09
N GLU A 192 -37.42 -6.30 15.84
CA GLU A 192 -36.15 -5.56 15.74
C GLU A 192 -35.20 -6.34 14.85
N VAL A 193 -34.55 -5.61 13.94
CA VAL A 193 -33.52 -6.15 13.04
C VAL A 193 -32.21 -5.39 13.23
N PRO A 194 -31.06 -6.05 13.10
CA PRO A 194 -29.76 -5.39 13.15
C PRO A 194 -29.61 -4.50 11.91
N THR A 195 -28.90 -3.39 12.12
CA THR A 195 -28.47 -2.46 11.05
C THR A 195 -26.98 -2.16 11.24
N VAL A 196 -26.39 -1.39 10.35
CA VAL A 196 -24.98 -0.97 10.45
C VAL A 196 -24.71 -0.19 11.75
N ASP A 197 -25.63 0.70 12.11
CA ASP A 197 -25.46 1.63 13.25
C ASP A 197 -26.25 1.23 14.49
N GLY A 198 -26.86 0.03 14.51
CA GLY A 198 -27.63 -0.43 15.66
C GLY A 198 -28.76 -1.34 15.30
N ARG A 199 -29.97 -1.07 15.78
CA ARG A 199 -31.18 -1.86 15.52
C ARG A 199 -32.33 -0.99 15.06
N ALA A 200 -33.07 -1.48 14.07
CA ALA A 200 -34.27 -0.84 13.55
C ALA A 200 -35.51 -1.68 13.87
N LYS A 201 -36.63 -1.01 14.13
CA LYS A 201 -37.94 -1.66 14.30
C LYS A 201 -38.68 -1.70 12.98
N ILE A 202 -39.05 -2.90 12.53
CA ILE A 202 -39.86 -3.09 11.33
C ILE A 202 -41.21 -3.68 11.67
N LYS A 203 -42.23 -3.26 10.92
CA LYS A 203 -43.59 -3.77 11.08
C LYS A 203 -43.83 -4.91 10.10
N ILE A 204 -44.21 -6.07 10.63
CA ILE A 204 -44.60 -7.24 9.85
C ILE A 204 -46.10 -7.22 9.65
N ALA A 205 -46.54 -7.27 8.38
CA ALA A 205 -47.96 -7.33 8.05
C ALA A 205 -48.57 -8.69 8.43
N PRO A 206 -49.86 -8.75 8.84
CA PRO A 206 -50.56 -10.01 9.04
C PRO A 206 -50.55 -10.87 7.77
N GLY A 207 -50.40 -12.19 7.92
CA GLY A 207 -50.37 -13.13 6.79
C GLY A 207 -49.08 -13.08 5.97
N THR A 208 -47.99 -12.66 6.57
CA THR A 208 -46.68 -12.68 5.91
C THR A 208 -46.19 -14.11 5.72
N HIS A 209 -45.89 -14.49 4.45
CA HIS A 209 -45.40 -15.82 4.11
C HIS A 209 -43.90 -15.96 4.34
N ALA A 210 -43.46 -17.21 4.56
CA ALA A 210 -42.02 -17.53 4.63
C ALA A 210 -41.31 -17.15 3.32
N GLY A 211 -40.06 -16.70 3.43
CA GLY A 211 -39.25 -16.30 2.27
C GLY A 211 -39.58 -14.90 1.70
N LYS A 212 -40.49 -14.15 2.34
CA LYS A 212 -40.77 -12.78 1.92
C LYS A 212 -39.57 -11.87 2.19
N VAL A 213 -39.12 -11.18 1.16
CA VAL A 213 -38.06 -10.18 1.28
C VAL A 213 -38.66 -8.81 1.58
N LEU A 214 -38.13 -8.16 2.61
CA LEU A 214 -38.48 -6.78 2.96
C LEU A 214 -37.25 -5.91 2.76
N ARG A 215 -37.39 -4.78 2.10
CA ARG A 215 -36.31 -3.83 1.90
C ARG A 215 -36.48 -2.63 2.82
N LEU A 216 -35.43 -2.34 3.58
CA LEU A 216 -35.30 -1.12 4.36
C LEU A 216 -34.47 -0.15 3.50
N GLY A 217 -35.02 1.05 3.24
CA GLY A 217 -34.25 2.13 2.65
C GLY A 217 -33.59 2.92 3.77
N GLY A 218 -32.34 3.28 3.57
CA GLY A 218 -31.59 4.20 4.41
C GLY A 218 -31.20 5.45 3.64
#